data_3960d29419d017e42515d11649dcaa37
#
_entry.id   3960d29419d017e42515d11649dcaa37
#
_cell.length_a   1.000
_cell.length_b   1.000
_cell.length_c   1.000
_cell.angle_alpha   90.00
_cell.angle_beta   90.00
_cell.angle_gamma   90.00
#
_symmetry.space_group_name_H-M   'P 1'
#
loop_
_entity.id
_entity.type
_entity.pdbx_description
1 polymer ?
#
loop_
_entity_poly.entity_id
_entity_poly.type
_entity_poly.pdbx_seq_one_letter_code
_entity_poly.pdbx_strand_id
1 'polypeptide(L)'
;MTLSPPTFFMQAEGKQLEFKRDLSSPLNVLKTLVAFANSAGGRLVIGVDDARQVVGVADPLAEEERICNLIADAIAPRLLPNVELMSVGDATVLVVEVFPSGARPHYLSKQGPEQGVYLRLGSSNRQAGPDWIAETRRAAAGLVFDEQPMPTLGMQDLDLEAMARWFGPERTLDTAQLQTLKLLRADQSRLLPTRGAVLLWGRERELHFPDAWVQCGRFRGQDKVDIFDQQDIHAHLPDAVNAIELFLKKHAYKSARFGAMQREDVWSIPLTMLREAIVNALVHADYAQRGSP
;
A
#
# COMPACT_ATOMS: atom_id res chain seq x y z
N MET A 1 -39.81 -18.18 17.92
CA MET A 1 -39.11 -16.86 18.01
C MET A 1 -38.52 -16.60 16.65
N THR A 2 -39.14 -15.73 15.87
CA THR A 2 -38.59 -15.26 14.60
C THR A 2 -37.42 -14.32 14.90
N LEU A 3 -36.19 -14.79 14.70
CA LEU A 3 -35.00 -13.95 14.78
C LEU A 3 -35.13 -12.83 13.72
N SER A 4 -34.98 -11.58 14.14
CA SER A 4 -34.94 -10.47 13.20
C SER A 4 -33.86 -10.71 12.15
N PRO A 5 -34.13 -10.46 10.85
CA PRO A 5 -33.13 -10.66 9.81
C PRO A 5 -31.86 -9.82 10.12
N PRO A 6 -30.66 -10.36 9.83
CA PRO A 6 -29.43 -9.64 10.07
C PRO A 6 -29.44 -8.27 9.37
N THR A 7 -28.82 -7.28 10.01
CA THR A 7 -28.81 -5.88 9.58
C THR A 7 -28.28 -5.66 8.15
N PHE A 8 -27.48 -6.57 7.61
CA PHE A 8 -26.93 -6.45 6.25
C PHE A 8 -27.98 -6.60 5.15
N PHE A 9 -29.12 -7.29 5.39
CA PHE A 9 -30.22 -7.36 4.42
C PHE A 9 -30.86 -5.98 4.14
N MET A 10 -30.70 -5.04 5.06
CA MET A 10 -31.18 -3.67 4.92
C MET A 10 -30.18 -2.77 4.14
N GLN A 11 -28.98 -3.25 3.89
CA GLN A 11 -27.95 -2.50 3.21
C GLN A 11 -28.02 -2.67 1.69
N ALA A 12 -27.57 -1.66 0.95
CA ALA A 12 -27.39 -1.77 -0.49
C ALA A 12 -26.16 -2.60 -0.83
N GLU A 13 -26.19 -3.26 -1.99
CA GLU A 13 -24.95 -3.83 -2.57
C GLU A 13 -23.86 -2.76 -2.67
N GLY A 14 -22.61 -3.18 -2.47
CA GLY A 14 -21.52 -2.23 -2.42
C GLY A 14 -20.16 -2.92 -2.38
N LYS A 15 -19.22 -2.23 -1.75
CA LYS A 15 -17.82 -2.68 -1.67
C LYS A 15 -17.66 -4.01 -0.96
N GLN A 16 -18.51 -4.32 0.03
CA GLN A 16 -18.40 -5.48 0.91
C GLN A 16 -19.67 -6.34 0.97
N LEU A 17 -20.65 -6.09 0.11
CA LEU A 17 -21.90 -6.85 0.09
C LEU A 17 -22.37 -7.07 -1.34
N GLU A 18 -22.77 -8.30 -1.65
CA GLU A 18 -23.37 -8.70 -2.92
C GLU A 18 -24.47 -9.71 -2.67
N PHE A 19 -25.58 -9.57 -3.41
CA PHE A 19 -26.67 -10.53 -3.40
C PHE A 19 -26.72 -11.32 -4.71
N LYS A 20 -27.09 -12.58 -4.64
CA LYS A 20 -27.34 -13.44 -5.81
C LYS A 20 -28.53 -14.31 -5.53
N ARG A 21 -29.37 -14.49 -6.56
CA ARG A 21 -30.53 -15.36 -6.45
C ARG A 21 -30.11 -16.82 -6.28
N ASP A 22 -29.12 -17.25 -7.04
CA ASP A 22 -28.65 -18.64 -7.10
C ASP A 22 -27.20 -18.71 -7.65
N LEU A 23 -26.69 -19.94 -7.85
CA LEU A 23 -25.40 -20.20 -8.46
C LEU A 23 -25.46 -20.48 -9.98
N SER A 24 -26.49 -19.98 -10.70
CA SER A 24 -26.62 -20.17 -12.15
C SER A 24 -25.53 -19.48 -12.96
N SER A 25 -24.90 -18.45 -12.41
CA SER A 25 -23.77 -17.73 -13.02
C SER A 25 -22.48 -17.90 -12.22
N PRO A 26 -21.87 -19.09 -12.20
CA PRO A 26 -20.74 -19.39 -11.31
C PRO A 26 -19.53 -18.48 -11.53
N LEU A 27 -19.27 -18.09 -12.78
CA LEU A 27 -18.15 -17.20 -13.10
C LEU A 27 -18.30 -15.82 -12.44
N ASN A 28 -19.49 -15.25 -12.39
CA ASN A 28 -19.75 -13.96 -11.77
C ASN A 28 -19.62 -14.06 -10.23
N VAL A 29 -20.10 -15.15 -9.65
CA VAL A 29 -19.91 -15.46 -8.23
C VAL A 29 -18.42 -15.54 -7.88
N LEU A 30 -17.65 -16.31 -8.63
CA LEU A 30 -16.20 -16.45 -8.41
C LEU A 30 -15.44 -15.14 -8.59
N LYS A 31 -15.80 -14.32 -9.59
CA LYS A 31 -15.22 -12.97 -9.75
C LYS A 31 -15.48 -12.10 -8.51
N THR A 32 -16.67 -12.17 -7.94
CA THR A 32 -17.01 -11.40 -6.72
C THR A 32 -16.17 -11.87 -5.53
N LEU A 33 -16.03 -13.17 -5.33
CA LEU A 33 -15.23 -13.73 -4.22
C LEU A 33 -13.75 -13.37 -4.36
N VAL A 34 -13.18 -13.47 -5.57
CA VAL A 34 -11.81 -13.02 -5.87
C VAL A 34 -11.67 -11.52 -5.60
N ALA A 35 -12.64 -10.70 -6.04
CA ALA A 35 -12.61 -9.26 -5.82
C ALA A 35 -12.69 -8.89 -4.33
N PHE A 36 -13.48 -9.60 -3.54
CA PHE A 36 -13.53 -9.42 -2.09
C PHE A 36 -12.20 -9.79 -1.43
N ALA A 37 -11.61 -10.94 -1.77
CA ALA A 37 -10.33 -11.40 -1.22
C ALA A 37 -9.19 -10.42 -1.51
N ASN A 38 -9.19 -9.81 -2.69
CA ASN A 38 -8.18 -8.84 -3.12
C ASN A 38 -8.43 -7.40 -2.62
N SER A 39 -9.60 -7.12 -2.07
CA SER A 39 -9.98 -5.77 -1.61
C SER A 39 -10.19 -5.75 -0.08
N ALA A 40 -11.33 -5.29 0.37
CA ALA A 40 -11.65 -5.09 1.78
C ALA A 40 -12.39 -6.28 2.43
N GLY A 41 -12.42 -7.43 1.76
CA GLY A 41 -13.31 -8.52 2.13
C GLY A 41 -14.76 -8.24 1.76
N GLY A 42 -15.68 -9.12 2.16
CA GLY A 42 -17.11 -8.90 1.94
C GLY A 42 -17.94 -10.17 2.10
N ARG A 43 -19.24 -9.99 1.98
CA ARG A 43 -20.24 -11.05 2.06
C ARG A 43 -20.98 -11.20 0.75
N LEU A 44 -21.03 -12.40 0.23
CA LEU A 44 -21.90 -12.82 -0.86
C LEU A 44 -23.06 -13.61 -0.25
N VAL A 45 -24.27 -13.15 -0.48
CA VAL A 45 -25.50 -13.80 0.02
C VAL A 45 -26.26 -14.38 -1.16
N ILE A 46 -26.49 -15.70 -1.14
CA ILE A 46 -27.19 -16.44 -2.18
C ILE A 46 -28.55 -16.85 -1.66
N GLY A 47 -29.59 -16.67 -2.49
CA GLY A 47 -31.00 -16.83 -2.13
C GLY A 47 -31.74 -15.50 -2.00
N VAL A 48 -31.20 -14.42 -2.59
CA VAL A 48 -31.82 -13.09 -2.61
C VAL A 48 -31.91 -12.63 -4.06
N ASP A 49 -33.09 -12.23 -4.50
CA ASP A 49 -33.32 -11.76 -5.88
C ASP A 49 -32.95 -10.30 -6.10
N ASP A 50 -33.03 -9.84 -7.35
CA ASP A 50 -32.70 -8.46 -7.75
C ASP A 50 -33.63 -7.40 -7.11
N ALA A 51 -34.84 -7.79 -6.68
CA ALA A 51 -35.78 -6.95 -5.92
C ALA A 51 -35.47 -6.98 -4.41
N ARG A 52 -34.37 -7.62 -3.99
CA ARG A 52 -33.95 -7.85 -2.60
C ARG A 52 -34.95 -8.65 -1.77
N GLN A 53 -35.76 -9.49 -2.43
CA GLN A 53 -36.63 -10.42 -1.73
C GLN A 53 -35.84 -11.69 -1.42
N VAL A 54 -35.96 -12.17 -0.19
CA VAL A 54 -35.36 -13.45 0.20
C VAL A 54 -36.20 -14.57 -0.40
N VAL A 55 -35.63 -15.23 -1.41
CA VAL A 55 -36.27 -16.37 -2.10
C VAL A 55 -35.76 -17.70 -1.58
N GLY A 56 -34.61 -17.68 -0.87
CA GLY A 56 -33.94 -18.87 -0.37
C GLY A 56 -33.28 -19.72 -1.44
N VAL A 57 -32.55 -20.75 -1.01
CA VAL A 57 -31.97 -21.78 -1.88
C VAL A 57 -32.78 -23.06 -1.74
N ALA A 58 -32.99 -23.79 -2.85
CA ALA A 58 -33.85 -24.94 -2.89
C ALA A 58 -33.29 -26.13 -2.11
N ASP A 59 -31.99 -26.40 -2.22
CA ASP A 59 -31.27 -27.43 -1.47
C ASP A 59 -30.03 -26.78 -0.82
N PRO A 60 -30.18 -26.32 0.43
CA PRO A 60 -29.11 -25.59 1.11
C PRO A 60 -27.79 -26.36 1.24
N LEU A 61 -27.84 -27.64 1.55
CA LEU A 61 -26.64 -28.49 1.72
C LEU A 61 -25.93 -28.73 0.39
N ALA A 62 -26.69 -29.02 -0.66
CA ALA A 62 -26.12 -29.24 -1.99
C ALA A 62 -25.50 -27.93 -2.56
N GLU A 63 -26.13 -26.79 -2.32
CA GLU A 63 -25.57 -25.49 -2.76
C GLU A 63 -24.35 -25.08 -1.93
N GLU A 64 -24.29 -25.40 -0.64
CA GLU A 64 -23.09 -25.23 0.20
C GLU A 64 -21.92 -26.05 -0.33
N GLU A 65 -22.12 -27.34 -0.56
CA GLU A 65 -21.10 -28.22 -1.14
C GLU A 65 -20.65 -27.72 -2.51
N ARG A 66 -21.59 -27.32 -3.35
CA ARG A 66 -21.33 -26.80 -4.69
C ARG A 66 -20.46 -25.54 -4.67
N ILE A 67 -20.77 -24.56 -3.82
CA ILE A 67 -19.96 -23.33 -3.75
C ILE A 67 -18.57 -23.61 -3.18
N CYS A 68 -18.43 -24.47 -2.19
CA CYS A 68 -17.15 -24.88 -1.64
C CYS A 68 -16.26 -25.53 -2.71
N ASN A 69 -16.81 -26.44 -3.50
CA ASN A 69 -16.09 -27.09 -4.61
C ASN A 69 -15.70 -26.07 -5.70
N LEU A 70 -16.62 -25.19 -6.08
CA LEU A 70 -16.34 -24.12 -7.06
C LEU A 70 -15.17 -23.21 -6.61
N ILE A 71 -15.14 -22.84 -5.33
CA ILE A 71 -14.05 -22.00 -4.78
C ILE A 71 -12.72 -22.76 -4.79
N ALA A 72 -12.73 -24.01 -4.31
CA ALA A 72 -11.54 -24.84 -4.21
C ALA A 72 -10.88 -25.11 -5.56
N ASP A 73 -11.70 -25.33 -6.60
CA ASP A 73 -11.23 -25.69 -7.95
C ASP A 73 -10.84 -24.48 -8.80
N ALA A 74 -11.49 -23.33 -8.56
CA ALA A 74 -11.39 -22.21 -9.50
C ALA A 74 -10.57 -21.03 -9.00
N ILE A 75 -10.21 -20.93 -7.71
CA ILE A 75 -9.50 -19.77 -7.14
C ILE A 75 -8.11 -20.19 -6.66
N ALA A 76 -7.10 -19.45 -7.14
CA ALA A 76 -5.70 -19.58 -6.71
C ALA A 76 -5.14 -18.20 -6.31
N PRO A 77 -4.22 -18.11 -5.33
CA PRO A 77 -3.95 -19.12 -4.30
C PRO A 77 -5.22 -19.55 -3.56
N ARG A 78 -5.15 -20.67 -2.84
CA ARG A 78 -6.33 -21.23 -2.18
C ARG A 78 -7.03 -20.21 -1.29
N LEU A 79 -8.33 -20.00 -1.50
CA LEU A 79 -9.19 -19.13 -0.70
C LEU A 79 -10.03 -19.99 0.26
N LEU A 80 -10.08 -19.60 1.53
CA LEU A 80 -10.85 -20.26 2.57
C LEU A 80 -11.86 -19.25 3.17
N PRO A 81 -13.03 -19.06 2.56
CA PRO A 81 -14.07 -18.22 3.13
C PRO A 81 -14.80 -18.95 4.26
N ASN A 82 -15.51 -18.19 5.09
CA ASN A 82 -16.52 -18.76 5.96
C ASN A 82 -17.82 -18.94 5.16
N VAL A 83 -18.38 -20.13 5.19
CA VAL A 83 -19.62 -20.48 4.47
C VAL A 83 -20.65 -20.93 5.49
N GLU A 84 -21.79 -20.25 5.54
CA GLU A 84 -22.83 -20.48 6.54
C GLU A 84 -24.22 -20.54 5.90
N LEU A 85 -25.04 -21.45 6.37
CA LEU A 85 -26.47 -21.48 6.07
C LEU A 85 -27.23 -20.67 7.12
N MET A 86 -28.04 -19.73 6.67
CA MET A 86 -28.79 -18.81 7.53
C MET A 86 -30.27 -18.86 7.23
N SER A 87 -31.09 -19.10 8.25
CA SER A 87 -32.55 -19.07 8.13
C SER A 87 -33.06 -17.64 8.25
N VAL A 88 -33.88 -17.22 7.29
CA VAL A 88 -34.54 -15.91 7.25
C VAL A 88 -36.04 -16.14 6.98
N GLY A 89 -36.84 -16.04 8.03
CA GLY A 89 -38.24 -16.50 7.99
C GLY A 89 -38.31 -18.01 7.71
N ASP A 90 -39.07 -18.36 6.68
CA ASP A 90 -39.24 -19.76 6.24
C ASP A 90 -38.21 -20.16 5.16
N ALA A 91 -37.35 -19.22 4.71
CA ALA A 91 -36.36 -19.47 3.70
C ALA A 91 -34.96 -19.65 4.30
N THR A 92 -34.11 -20.43 3.63
CA THR A 92 -32.67 -20.55 3.96
C THR A 92 -31.83 -19.89 2.88
N VAL A 93 -30.92 -19.03 3.28
CA VAL A 93 -29.91 -18.41 2.40
C VAL A 93 -28.52 -18.94 2.71
N LEU A 94 -27.64 -18.87 1.74
CA LEU A 94 -26.26 -19.24 1.90
C LEU A 94 -25.39 -17.98 1.94
N VAL A 95 -24.61 -17.79 2.99
CA VAL A 95 -23.73 -16.62 3.20
C VAL A 95 -22.28 -17.08 3.07
N VAL A 96 -21.56 -16.47 2.14
CA VAL A 96 -20.13 -16.69 1.93
C VAL A 96 -19.38 -15.42 2.35
N GLU A 97 -18.71 -15.48 3.48
CA GLU A 97 -17.92 -14.38 4.02
C GLU A 97 -16.44 -14.56 3.69
N VAL A 98 -15.90 -13.56 3.00
CA VAL A 98 -14.49 -13.48 2.58
C VAL A 98 -13.80 -12.39 3.37
N PHE A 99 -12.71 -12.75 4.03
CA PHE A 99 -11.83 -11.78 4.72
C PHE A 99 -10.73 -11.29 3.79
N PRO A 100 -10.17 -10.08 4.03
CA PRO A 100 -9.00 -9.62 3.31
C PRO A 100 -7.85 -10.62 3.44
N SER A 101 -7.36 -11.14 2.32
CA SER A 101 -6.36 -12.20 2.33
C SER A 101 -4.93 -11.64 2.38
N GLY A 102 -4.06 -12.27 3.18
CA GLY A 102 -2.61 -12.02 3.16
C GLY A 102 -1.90 -12.68 1.97
N ALA A 103 -2.55 -13.67 1.30
CA ALA A 103 -1.99 -14.39 0.16
C ALA A 103 -2.38 -13.77 -1.20
N ARG A 104 -2.72 -12.47 -1.22
CA ARG A 104 -3.03 -11.74 -2.45
C ARG A 104 -1.85 -11.69 -3.42
N PRO A 105 -2.10 -11.60 -4.75
CA PRO A 105 -3.39 -11.53 -5.40
C PRO A 105 -4.01 -12.91 -5.63
N HIS A 106 -5.30 -13.08 -5.28
CA HIS A 106 -6.10 -14.20 -5.72
C HIS A 106 -6.57 -14.00 -7.15
N TYR A 107 -6.72 -15.08 -7.89
CA TYR A 107 -7.14 -15.05 -9.29
C TYR A 107 -7.96 -16.28 -9.67
N LEU A 108 -8.71 -16.17 -10.75
CA LEU A 108 -9.41 -17.30 -11.37
C LEU A 108 -8.42 -18.18 -12.11
N SER A 109 -8.24 -19.43 -11.69
CA SER A 109 -7.25 -20.38 -12.20
C SER A 109 -7.29 -20.52 -13.74
N LYS A 110 -8.50 -20.59 -14.32
CA LYS A 110 -8.69 -20.69 -15.78
C LYS A 110 -8.26 -19.45 -16.57
N GLN A 111 -8.26 -18.27 -15.95
CA GLN A 111 -7.84 -17.03 -16.59
C GLN A 111 -6.37 -16.69 -16.30
N GLY A 112 -5.77 -17.39 -15.34
CA GLY A 112 -4.38 -17.21 -14.97
C GLY A 112 -4.12 -15.98 -14.10
N PRO A 113 -2.87 -15.88 -13.60
CA PRO A 113 -2.49 -14.89 -12.59
C PRO A 113 -2.39 -13.45 -13.09
N GLU A 114 -2.49 -13.21 -14.39
CA GLU A 114 -2.46 -11.87 -15.00
C GLU A 114 -3.88 -11.37 -15.34
N GLN A 115 -4.74 -12.25 -15.85
CA GLN A 115 -6.08 -11.86 -16.33
C GLN A 115 -7.21 -12.26 -15.39
N GLY A 116 -6.95 -13.17 -14.46
CA GLY A 116 -7.94 -13.67 -13.51
C GLY A 116 -8.07 -12.86 -12.22
N VAL A 117 -7.33 -11.76 -12.07
CA VAL A 117 -7.33 -10.92 -10.87
C VAL A 117 -8.42 -9.87 -10.96
N TYR A 118 -9.29 -9.84 -9.97
CA TYR A 118 -10.39 -8.86 -9.87
C TYR A 118 -10.33 -8.09 -8.58
N LEU A 119 -10.74 -6.81 -8.65
CA LEU A 119 -10.86 -5.88 -7.54
C LEU A 119 -12.29 -5.39 -7.41
N ARG A 120 -12.70 -5.02 -6.20
CA ARG A 120 -14.03 -4.47 -5.93
C ARG A 120 -13.99 -2.94 -5.95
N LEU A 121 -14.69 -2.33 -6.92
CA LEU A 121 -14.88 -0.89 -7.01
C LEU A 121 -16.38 -0.57 -6.86
N GLY A 122 -16.78 -0.11 -5.67
CA GLY A 122 -18.19 0.01 -5.32
C GLY A 122 -18.88 -1.35 -5.37
N SER A 123 -19.97 -1.47 -6.15
CA SER A 123 -20.69 -2.73 -6.42
C SER A 123 -20.20 -3.46 -7.67
N SER A 124 -19.11 -3.00 -8.33
CA SER A 124 -18.62 -3.59 -9.58
C SER A 124 -17.31 -4.35 -9.36
N ASN A 125 -17.15 -5.48 -10.07
CA ASN A 125 -15.90 -6.21 -10.15
C ASN A 125 -15.11 -5.68 -11.37
N ARG A 126 -13.87 -5.24 -11.16
CA ARG A 126 -12.97 -4.76 -12.22
C ARG A 126 -11.72 -5.60 -12.25
N GLN A 127 -11.23 -5.90 -13.44
CA GLN A 127 -9.95 -6.57 -13.62
C GLN A 127 -8.82 -5.66 -13.11
N ALA A 128 -7.87 -6.23 -12.37
CA ALA A 128 -6.72 -5.50 -11.85
C ALA A 128 -5.73 -5.17 -12.98
N GLY A 129 -5.12 -4.00 -12.91
CA GLY A 129 -4.02 -3.63 -13.81
C GLY A 129 -2.72 -4.35 -13.45
N PRO A 130 -1.77 -4.46 -14.42
CA PRO A 130 -0.49 -5.15 -14.23
C PRO A 130 0.34 -4.56 -13.08
N ASP A 131 0.32 -3.24 -12.90
CA ASP A 131 1.09 -2.56 -11.86
C ASP A 131 0.60 -2.95 -10.46
N TRP A 132 -0.71 -2.97 -10.25
CA TRP A 132 -1.32 -3.42 -9.00
C TRP A 132 -0.99 -4.88 -8.69
N ILE A 133 -1.04 -5.76 -9.72
CA ILE A 133 -0.70 -7.18 -9.58
C ILE A 133 0.76 -7.35 -9.17
N ALA A 134 1.68 -6.64 -9.84
CA ALA A 134 3.11 -6.70 -9.56
C ALA A 134 3.41 -6.21 -8.13
N GLU A 135 2.81 -5.11 -7.70
CA GLU A 135 2.98 -4.56 -6.36
C GLU A 135 2.45 -5.51 -5.28
N THR A 136 1.23 -6.04 -5.48
CA THR A 136 0.61 -6.96 -4.52
C THR A 136 1.42 -8.26 -4.39
N ARG A 137 1.99 -8.80 -5.47
CA ARG A 137 2.89 -9.96 -5.42
C ARG A 137 4.17 -9.66 -4.63
N ARG A 138 4.77 -8.48 -4.83
CA ARG A 138 5.93 -8.07 -4.06
C ARG A 138 5.62 -7.98 -2.57
N ALA A 139 4.49 -7.36 -2.24
CA ALA A 139 4.03 -7.27 -0.85
C ALA A 139 3.77 -8.65 -0.23
N ALA A 140 3.12 -9.57 -0.95
CA ALA A 140 2.88 -10.94 -0.49
C ALA A 140 4.17 -11.75 -0.31
N ALA A 141 5.21 -11.48 -1.11
CA ALA A 141 6.53 -12.07 -0.94
C ALA A 141 7.33 -11.44 0.22
N GLY A 142 6.75 -10.49 0.96
CA GLY A 142 7.44 -9.76 2.03
C GLY A 142 8.56 -8.86 1.51
N LEU A 143 8.57 -8.55 0.22
CA LEU A 143 9.54 -7.66 -0.41
C LEU A 143 8.99 -6.23 -0.40
N VAL A 144 9.34 -5.48 0.63
CA VAL A 144 9.10 -4.02 0.65
C VAL A 144 9.91 -3.36 -0.47
N PHE A 145 9.40 -2.26 -1.00
CA PHE A 145 9.99 -1.58 -2.15
C PHE A 145 11.48 -1.25 -1.95
N ASP A 146 11.81 -0.71 -0.81
CA ASP A 146 13.17 -0.29 -0.45
C ASP A 146 14.14 -1.45 -0.21
N GLU A 147 13.66 -2.65 0.17
CA GLU A 147 14.47 -3.86 0.32
C GLU A 147 14.72 -4.63 -0.99
N GLN A 148 14.16 -4.20 -2.12
CA GLN A 148 14.35 -4.88 -3.39
C GLN A 148 15.77 -4.68 -3.91
N PRO A 149 16.49 -5.76 -4.30
CA PRO A 149 17.83 -5.63 -4.88
C PRO A 149 17.78 -4.97 -6.26
N MET A 150 18.82 -4.24 -6.59
CA MET A 150 19.03 -3.63 -7.91
C MET A 150 20.12 -4.42 -8.68
N PRO A 151 19.76 -5.39 -9.54
CA PRO A 151 20.69 -6.36 -10.12
C PRO A 151 21.76 -5.75 -11.03
N THR A 152 21.52 -4.56 -11.57
CA THR A 152 22.44 -3.84 -12.46
C THR A 152 23.50 -3.04 -11.70
N LEU A 153 23.36 -2.90 -10.37
CA LEU A 153 24.24 -2.09 -9.53
C LEU A 153 25.08 -2.96 -8.59
N GLY A 154 26.17 -2.38 -8.08
CA GLY A 154 27.04 -2.98 -7.09
C GLY A 154 27.40 -1.99 -5.97
N MET A 155 28.25 -2.40 -5.04
CA MET A 155 28.70 -1.56 -3.92
C MET A 155 29.44 -0.30 -4.38
N GLN A 156 30.10 -0.33 -5.55
CA GLN A 156 30.79 0.82 -6.13
C GLN A 156 29.85 1.96 -6.53
N ASP A 157 28.58 1.64 -6.73
CA ASP A 157 27.54 2.64 -7.11
C ASP A 157 26.96 3.35 -5.88
N LEU A 158 27.36 2.92 -4.67
CA LEU A 158 27.02 3.59 -3.42
C LEU A 158 28.14 4.54 -2.97
N ASP A 159 27.77 5.66 -2.38
CA ASP A 159 28.72 6.55 -1.71
C ASP A 159 29.00 6.10 -0.28
N LEU A 160 29.91 5.12 -0.16
CA LEU A 160 30.29 4.54 1.12
C LEU A 160 30.96 5.56 2.07
N GLU A 161 31.62 6.59 1.52
CA GLU A 161 32.22 7.65 2.32
C GLU A 161 31.17 8.54 2.97
N ALA A 162 30.17 8.96 2.20
CA ALA A 162 29.02 9.72 2.72
C ALA A 162 28.27 8.91 3.77
N MET A 163 28.05 7.63 3.51
CA MET A 163 27.44 6.70 4.45
C MET A 163 28.24 6.60 5.75
N ALA A 164 29.55 6.39 5.66
CA ALA A 164 30.43 6.31 6.85
C ALA A 164 30.41 7.61 7.67
N ARG A 165 30.44 8.77 7.01
CA ARG A 165 30.32 10.08 7.70
C ARG A 165 29.00 10.20 8.46
N TRP A 166 27.91 9.73 7.87
CA TRP A 166 26.58 9.80 8.50
C TRP A 166 26.44 8.92 9.73
N PHE A 167 26.92 7.68 9.67
CA PHE A 167 26.86 6.76 10.79
C PHE A 167 27.89 7.06 11.90
N GLY A 168 28.88 7.89 11.60
CA GLY A 168 29.94 8.29 12.51
C GLY A 168 31.08 7.26 12.64
N PRO A 169 32.23 7.69 13.20
CA PRO A 169 33.45 6.89 13.23
C PRO A 169 33.41 5.64 14.14
N GLU A 170 32.46 5.59 15.04
CA GLU A 170 32.31 4.46 15.98
C GLU A 170 31.62 3.23 15.35
N ARG A 171 31.05 3.38 14.14
CA ARG A 171 30.39 2.28 13.43
C ARG A 171 31.21 1.85 12.22
N THR A 172 31.70 0.63 12.25
CA THR A 172 32.28 -0.01 11.08
C THR A 172 31.17 -0.53 10.19
N LEU A 173 30.99 0.05 9.02
CA LEU A 173 29.99 -0.44 8.05
C LEU A 173 30.57 -1.58 7.23
N ASP A 174 30.62 -2.75 7.83
CA ASP A 174 30.97 -3.97 7.10
C ASP A 174 29.75 -4.53 6.32
N THR A 175 30.01 -5.50 5.49
CA THR A 175 29.00 -6.16 4.65
C THR A 175 27.85 -6.76 5.48
N ALA A 176 28.15 -7.33 6.66
CA ALA A 176 27.15 -7.94 7.52
C ALA A 176 26.21 -6.88 8.13
N GLN A 177 26.77 -5.73 8.50
CA GLN A 177 26.00 -4.61 9.01
C GLN A 177 25.14 -3.98 7.92
N LEU A 178 25.65 -3.82 6.69
CA LEU A 178 24.89 -3.34 5.55
C LEU A 178 23.71 -4.27 5.20
N GLN A 179 23.89 -5.59 5.34
CA GLN A 179 22.80 -6.55 5.20
C GLN A 179 21.78 -6.45 6.35
N THR A 180 22.23 -6.27 7.58
CA THR A 180 21.36 -6.06 8.76
C THR A 180 20.51 -4.79 8.61
N LEU A 181 21.08 -3.72 8.06
CA LEU A 181 20.41 -2.46 7.75
C LEU A 181 19.55 -2.54 6.47
N LYS A 182 19.48 -3.70 5.82
CA LYS A 182 18.77 -3.91 4.56
C LYS A 182 19.26 -3.02 3.39
N LEU A 183 20.48 -2.53 3.49
CA LEU A 183 21.12 -1.77 2.42
C LEU A 183 21.75 -2.67 1.35
N LEU A 184 22.14 -3.90 1.74
CA LEU A 184 22.56 -4.95 0.82
C LEU A 184 21.67 -6.19 0.98
N ARG A 185 21.42 -6.87 -0.12
CA ARG A 185 20.69 -8.13 -0.16
C ARG A 185 21.41 -9.15 -1.03
N ALA A 186 21.42 -10.40 -0.56
CA ALA A 186 21.91 -11.51 -1.37
C ALA A 186 20.87 -11.87 -2.44
N ASP A 187 21.31 -11.91 -3.69
CA ASP A 187 20.54 -12.38 -4.84
C ASP A 187 21.46 -13.21 -5.74
N GLN A 188 21.07 -14.45 -6.05
CA GLN A 188 21.83 -15.39 -6.89
C GLN A 188 23.33 -15.43 -6.55
N SER A 189 23.67 -15.55 -5.26
CA SER A 189 25.05 -15.57 -4.74
C SER A 189 25.85 -14.26 -4.91
N ARG A 190 25.20 -13.16 -5.28
CA ARG A 190 25.79 -11.82 -5.34
C ARG A 190 25.18 -10.97 -4.22
N LEU A 191 25.99 -10.05 -3.67
CA LEU A 191 25.49 -9.00 -2.77
C LEU A 191 25.19 -7.75 -3.59
N LEU A 192 23.93 -7.37 -3.61
CA LEU A 192 23.44 -6.26 -4.41
C LEU A 192 22.89 -5.15 -3.51
N PRO A 193 23.09 -3.87 -3.87
CA PRO A 193 22.44 -2.76 -3.20
C PRO A 193 20.93 -2.86 -3.37
N THR A 194 20.21 -2.50 -2.32
CA THR A 194 18.76 -2.39 -2.37
C THR A 194 18.33 -1.04 -2.92
N ARG A 195 17.06 -0.90 -3.31
CA ARG A 195 16.49 0.39 -3.73
C ARG A 195 16.64 1.45 -2.63
N GLY A 196 16.41 1.07 -1.37
CA GLY A 196 16.64 1.96 -0.23
C GLY A 196 18.07 2.41 -0.11
N ALA A 197 19.06 1.52 -0.33
CA ALA A 197 20.47 1.90 -0.33
C ALA A 197 20.78 2.94 -1.43
N VAL A 198 20.26 2.72 -2.64
CA VAL A 198 20.48 3.65 -3.77
C VAL A 198 19.74 4.98 -3.55
N LEU A 199 18.51 4.96 -3.02
CA LEU A 199 17.78 6.17 -2.65
C LEU A 199 18.52 7.02 -1.62
N LEU A 200 19.10 6.39 -0.61
CA LEU A 200 19.81 7.09 0.47
C LEU A 200 21.22 7.53 0.07
N TRP A 201 21.97 6.65 -0.65
CA TRP A 201 23.42 6.77 -0.80
C TRP A 201 23.92 6.50 -2.22
N GLY A 202 23.03 6.35 -3.23
CA GLY A 202 23.44 6.13 -4.62
C GLY A 202 24.18 7.35 -5.17
N ARG A 203 25.33 7.14 -5.83
CA ARG A 203 26.12 8.20 -6.48
C ARG A 203 25.32 8.86 -7.61
N GLU A 204 24.63 8.04 -8.40
CA GLU A 204 23.78 8.48 -9.52
C GLU A 204 22.30 8.16 -9.23
N ARG A 205 21.86 8.45 -8.02
CA ARG A 205 20.50 8.16 -7.55
C ARG A 205 19.40 8.58 -8.54
N GLU A 206 19.53 9.77 -9.10
CA GLU A 206 18.50 10.37 -9.96
C GLU A 206 18.39 9.70 -11.35
N LEU A 207 19.39 8.91 -11.77
CA LEU A 207 19.23 8.07 -12.96
C LEU A 207 18.21 6.94 -12.73
N HIS A 208 18.13 6.46 -11.49
CA HIS A 208 17.24 5.36 -11.11
C HIS A 208 15.92 5.84 -10.53
N PHE A 209 15.95 6.96 -9.83
CA PHE A 209 14.83 7.63 -9.18
C PHE A 209 14.84 9.12 -9.54
N PRO A 210 14.34 9.49 -10.74
CA PRO A 210 14.45 10.86 -11.27
C PRO A 210 13.83 11.92 -10.36
N ASP A 211 12.84 11.56 -9.57
CA ASP A 211 12.13 12.47 -8.67
C ASP A 211 12.65 12.41 -7.22
N ALA A 212 13.78 11.71 -6.97
CA ALA A 212 14.37 11.60 -5.63
C ALA A 212 15.26 12.81 -5.28
N TRP A 213 14.78 14.02 -5.53
CA TRP A 213 15.38 15.30 -5.15
C TRP A 213 14.30 16.21 -4.57
N VAL A 214 14.68 17.33 -3.98
CA VAL A 214 13.73 18.21 -3.30
C VAL A 214 13.85 19.63 -3.82
N GLN A 215 12.72 20.21 -4.18
CA GLN A 215 12.60 21.62 -4.51
C GLN A 215 11.95 22.38 -3.36
N CYS A 216 12.66 23.34 -2.81
CA CYS A 216 12.14 24.26 -1.82
C CYS A 216 11.80 25.60 -2.48
N GLY A 217 10.60 26.11 -2.24
CA GLY A 217 10.13 27.38 -2.78
C GLY A 217 9.51 28.28 -1.72
N ARG A 218 9.88 29.56 -1.71
CA ARG A 218 9.24 30.61 -0.93
C ARG A 218 8.46 31.52 -1.85
N PHE A 219 7.15 31.56 -1.67
CA PHE A 219 6.23 32.36 -2.47
C PHE A 219 5.82 33.65 -1.73
N ARG A 220 5.53 34.70 -2.48
CA ARG A 220 4.83 35.88 -1.98
C ARG A 220 3.32 35.68 -2.14
N GLY A 221 2.57 36.08 -1.14
CA GLY A 221 1.11 35.85 -1.15
C GLY A 221 0.70 34.39 -0.93
N GLN A 222 -0.53 34.07 -1.38
CA GLN A 222 -1.13 32.73 -1.21
C GLN A 222 -1.28 31.95 -2.52
N ASP A 223 -1.05 32.59 -3.64
CA ASP A 223 -1.40 32.09 -4.99
C ASP A 223 -0.28 31.28 -5.64
N LYS A 224 0.86 31.11 -4.99
CA LYS A 224 2.03 30.36 -5.49
C LYS A 224 2.54 30.81 -6.88
N VAL A 225 2.32 32.08 -7.25
CA VAL A 225 2.71 32.64 -8.56
C VAL A 225 4.06 33.34 -8.50
N ASP A 226 4.30 34.15 -7.45
CA ASP A 226 5.51 34.92 -7.29
C ASP A 226 6.52 34.23 -6.38
N ILE A 227 7.55 33.63 -6.97
CA ILE A 227 8.62 32.93 -6.25
C ILE A 227 9.63 33.96 -5.76
N PHE A 228 9.78 34.09 -4.44
CA PHE A 228 10.72 34.98 -3.79
C PHE A 228 12.10 34.36 -3.61
N ASP A 229 12.18 33.07 -3.29
CA ASP A 229 13.41 32.30 -3.13
C ASP A 229 13.16 30.84 -3.46
N GLN A 230 14.13 30.19 -4.08
CA GLN A 230 14.05 28.80 -4.52
C GLN A 230 15.39 28.11 -4.30
N GLN A 231 15.35 26.85 -3.91
CA GLN A 231 16.53 26.00 -3.81
C GLN A 231 16.19 24.56 -4.25
N ASP A 232 16.98 24.07 -5.21
CA ASP A 232 16.94 22.66 -5.63
C ASP A 232 18.01 21.89 -4.85
N ILE A 233 17.62 20.78 -4.23
CA ILE A 233 18.47 20.00 -3.32
C ILE A 233 18.64 18.61 -3.90
N HIS A 234 19.83 18.35 -4.45
CA HIS A 234 20.25 17.07 -5.04
C HIS A 234 21.18 16.25 -4.14
N ALA A 235 21.39 16.69 -2.90
CA ALA A 235 22.17 15.96 -1.89
C ALA A 235 21.57 14.59 -1.59
N HIS A 236 22.36 13.66 -1.00
CA HIS A 236 21.82 12.43 -0.46
C HIS A 236 20.62 12.70 0.46
N LEU A 237 19.58 11.87 0.41
CA LEU A 237 18.34 12.14 1.14
C LEU A 237 18.53 12.41 2.65
N PRO A 238 19.45 11.72 3.36
CA PRO A 238 19.74 12.05 4.76
C PRO A 238 20.34 13.47 4.93
N ASP A 239 21.17 13.91 3.99
CA ASP A 239 21.76 15.26 4.01
C ASP A 239 20.74 16.32 3.55
N ALA A 240 19.82 15.94 2.67
CA ALA A 240 18.74 16.81 2.20
C ALA A 240 17.86 17.30 3.37
N VAL A 241 17.65 16.48 4.39
CA VAL A 241 16.90 16.88 5.60
C VAL A 241 17.49 18.16 6.22
N ASN A 242 18.81 18.22 6.37
CA ASN A 242 19.48 19.37 6.95
C ASN A 242 19.44 20.60 6.02
N ALA A 243 19.55 20.38 4.72
CA ALA A 243 19.47 21.46 3.73
C ALA A 243 18.06 22.08 3.68
N ILE A 244 17.02 21.24 3.71
CA ILE A 244 15.61 21.70 3.78
C ILE A 244 15.36 22.46 5.09
N GLU A 245 15.83 21.92 6.22
CA GLU A 245 15.69 22.58 7.53
C GLU A 245 16.37 23.96 7.53
N LEU A 246 17.54 24.09 6.90
CA LEU A 246 18.23 25.36 6.77
C LEU A 246 17.44 26.37 5.93
N PHE A 247 16.89 25.92 4.78
CA PHE A 247 16.03 26.76 3.94
C PHE A 247 14.80 27.23 4.69
N LEU A 248 14.13 26.35 5.42
CA LEU A 248 12.96 26.70 6.21
C LEU A 248 13.29 27.67 7.35
N LYS A 249 14.42 27.48 8.03
CA LYS A 249 14.91 28.42 9.08
C LYS A 249 15.20 29.80 8.53
N LYS A 250 15.71 29.92 7.28
CA LYS A 250 15.95 31.19 6.61
C LYS A 250 14.67 32.01 6.43
N HIS A 251 13.54 31.31 6.22
CA HIS A 251 12.24 31.92 5.91
C HIS A 251 11.22 31.88 7.04
N ALA A 252 11.52 31.21 8.16
CA ALA A 252 10.62 31.12 9.28
C ALA A 252 10.55 32.41 10.09
N TYR A 253 9.36 32.77 10.55
CA TYR A 253 9.18 33.87 11.44
C TYR A 253 9.70 33.53 12.85
N LYS A 254 10.52 34.43 13.39
CA LYS A 254 10.97 34.39 14.77
C LYS A 254 10.35 35.54 15.55
N SER A 255 9.82 35.26 16.72
CA SER A 255 9.54 36.26 17.75
C SER A 255 10.57 36.16 18.86
N ALA A 256 10.93 37.29 19.46
CA ALA A 256 11.82 37.34 20.61
C ALA A 256 10.97 37.46 21.89
N ARG A 257 11.13 36.53 22.83
CA ARG A 257 10.69 36.72 24.20
C ARG A 257 11.86 37.26 25.03
N PHE A 258 11.65 38.38 25.67
CA PHE A 258 12.62 38.94 26.60
C PHE A 258 12.24 38.45 28.04
N GLY A 259 13.00 37.48 28.53
CA GLY A 259 12.97 37.13 29.96
C GLY A 259 13.85 38.06 30.79
N ALA A 260 13.85 37.91 32.13
CA ALA A 260 14.55 38.82 33.02
C ALA A 260 16.08 38.92 32.79
N MET A 261 16.72 37.95 32.14
CA MET A 261 18.18 37.94 31.85
C MET A 261 18.59 37.40 30.50
N GLN A 262 17.68 36.82 29.70
CA GLN A 262 18.03 36.21 28.39
C GLN A 262 16.94 36.46 27.36
N ARG A 263 17.39 36.67 26.11
CA ARG A 263 16.52 36.68 24.94
C ARG A 263 16.33 35.25 24.49
N GLU A 264 15.09 34.81 24.36
CA GLU A 264 14.69 33.53 23.82
C GLU A 264 14.04 33.73 22.44
N ASP A 265 14.62 33.12 21.40
CA ASP A 265 14.06 33.12 20.05
C ASP A 265 12.94 32.06 19.98
N VAL A 266 11.70 32.50 19.81
CA VAL A 266 10.54 31.61 19.66
C VAL A 266 10.18 31.51 18.18
N TRP A 267 10.31 30.31 17.63
CA TRP A 267 9.93 30.02 16.24
C TRP A 267 8.41 29.90 16.12
N SER A 268 7.85 30.41 15.01
CA SER A 268 6.40 30.31 14.73
C SER A 268 5.94 28.85 14.63
N ILE A 269 6.84 27.95 14.16
CA ILE A 269 6.65 26.51 14.16
C ILE A 269 7.85 25.89 14.87
N PRO A 270 7.67 24.99 15.86
CA PRO A 270 8.79 24.33 16.52
C PRO A 270 9.67 23.57 15.52
N LEU A 271 10.99 23.75 15.62
CA LEU A 271 11.95 23.14 14.70
C LEU A 271 11.88 21.61 14.69
N THR A 272 11.56 21.02 15.83
CA THR A 272 11.34 19.55 15.95
C THR A 272 10.17 19.08 15.10
N MET A 273 9.06 19.82 15.06
CA MET A 273 7.92 19.51 14.21
C MET A 273 8.27 19.66 12.72
N LEU A 274 9.02 20.70 12.37
CA LEU A 274 9.48 20.88 10.97
C LEU A 274 10.36 19.71 10.54
N ARG A 275 11.33 19.31 11.37
CA ARG A 275 12.21 18.19 11.09
C ARG A 275 11.43 16.88 10.91
N GLU A 276 10.48 16.62 11.79
CA GLU A 276 9.62 15.43 11.70
C GLU A 276 8.78 15.43 10.42
N ALA A 277 8.20 16.57 10.06
CA ALA A 277 7.44 16.71 8.83
C ALA A 277 8.30 16.49 7.57
N ILE A 278 9.55 17.00 7.55
CA ILE A 278 10.50 16.78 6.47
C ILE A 278 10.84 15.29 6.34
N VAL A 279 11.21 14.65 7.45
CA VAL A 279 11.56 13.23 7.46
C VAL A 279 10.38 12.39 6.99
N ASN A 280 9.17 12.66 7.50
CA ASN A 280 7.96 11.96 7.09
C ASN A 280 7.65 12.15 5.61
N ALA A 281 7.83 13.35 5.07
CA ALA A 281 7.63 13.61 3.65
C ALA A 281 8.60 12.80 2.77
N LEU A 282 9.87 12.71 3.15
CA LEU A 282 10.88 11.94 2.42
C LEU A 282 10.69 10.42 2.55
N VAL A 283 10.33 9.94 3.76
CA VAL A 283 10.17 8.50 4.03
C VAL A 283 8.90 7.93 3.38
N HIS A 284 7.84 8.73 3.32
CA HIS A 284 6.54 8.31 2.78
C HIS A 284 6.31 8.71 1.32
N ALA A 285 7.30 9.33 0.66
CA ALA A 285 7.23 9.59 -0.77
C ALA A 285 7.20 8.28 -1.57
N ASP A 286 6.38 8.23 -2.61
CA ASP A 286 6.29 7.06 -3.50
C ASP A 286 7.33 7.16 -4.62
N TYR A 287 8.55 6.71 -4.35
CA TYR A 287 9.65 6.69 -5.32
C TYR A 287 9.47 5.67 -6.46
N ALA A 288 8.42 4.86 -6.44
CA ALA A 288 8.08 3.97 -7.55
C ALA A 288 7.36 4.70 -8.68
N GLN A 289 6.69 5.81 -8.38
CA GLN A 289 5.98 6.63 -9.36
C GLN A 289 6.91 7.68 -9.96
N ARG A 290 6.72 7.95 -11.26
CA ARG A 290 7.36 9.09 -11.94
C ARG A 290 6.41 10.27 -11.96
N GLY A 291 6.95 11.48 -11.76
CA GLY A 291 6.17 12.71 -11.76
C GLY A 291 5.45 12.93 -10.42
N SER A 292 6.13 12.65 -9.32
CA SER A 292 5.64 12.99 -7.98
C SER A 292 5.36 14.50 -7.89
N PRO A 293 4.26 14.90 -7.20
CA PRO A 293 3.85 16.29 -7.09
C PRO A 293 4.83 17.14 -6.28
#